data_065893bb5efcc548f5bb7222dc94216d
#
_entry.id   065893bb5efcc548f5bb7222dc94216d
#
_cell.length_a   1.000
_cell.length_b   1.000
_cell.length_c   1.000
_cell.angle_alpha   90.00
_cell.angle_beta   90.00
_cell.angle_gamma   90.00
#
_symmetry.space_group_name_H-M   'P 1'
#
loop_
_entity.id
_entity.type
_entity.pdbx_description
1 polymer ?
#
loop_
_entity_poly.entity_id
_entity_poly.type
_entity_poly.pdbx_seq_one_letter_code
_entity_poly.pdbx_strand_id
1 'polypeptide(L)'
;LPTGPELAQSAQLYDISGDKMQLILDFPTIGEPHYAQAVAADVIKNRSVKFFKIEENAHPYVAKGEANSKVVREGNKVHVYMTSVRSHFSPDNIEGVRVGDEVYFHVTNLEQDWDVPHGFAVKGASNAELLIMPGETQTLKWVPEKSGMYPIYCTDFCSALHQEMQGYVRVSPAGSNVPLTFSTGKTQPKETAPKK
;
A
#
# COMPACT_ATOMS: atom_id res chain seq x y z
N LEU A 1 -11.56 -20.98 2.18
CA LEU A 1 -11.23 -22.13 1.31
C LEU A 1 -12.16 -23.28 1.66
N PRO A 2 -12.74 -23.98 0.66
CA PRO A 2 -13.54 -25.17 0.91
C PRO A 2 -12.69 -26.22 1.64
N THR A 3 -13.29 -26.92 2.58
CA THR A 3 -12.65 -27.98 3.35
C THR A 3 -13.36 -29.30 3.08
N GLY A 4 -12.61 -30.36 2.90
CA GLY A 4 -13.17 -31.67 2.67
C GLY A 4 -13.25 -32.10 1.19
N PRO A 5 -14.24 -32.89 0.79
CA PRO A 5 -14.32 -33.46 -0.57
C PRO A 5 -14.36 -32.41 -1.69
N GLU A 6 -14.80 -31.19 -1.37
CA GLU A 6 -14.85 -30.10 -2.36
C GLU A 6 -13.45 -29.63 -2.80
N LEU A 7 -12.42 -29.92 -2.03
CA LEU A 7 -11.02 -29.66 -2.42
C LEU A 7 -10.55 -30.50 -3.61
N ALA A 8 -11.32 -31.51 -3.97
CA ALA A 8 -11.04 -32.36 -5.13
C ALA A 8 -11.59 -31.78 -6.45
N GLN A 9 -12.15 -30.58 -6.43
CA GLN A 9 -12.67 -29.94 -7.64
C GLN A 9 -11.54 -29.49 -8.56
N SER A 10 -11.76 -29.61 -9.86
CA SER A 10 -10.85 -29.10 -10.87
C SER A 10 -10.80 -27.57 -10.84
N ALA A 11 -9.64 -27.02 -11.05
CA ALA A 11 -9.46 -25.58 -11.26
C ALA A 11 -8.94 -25.33 -12.67
N GLN A 12 -9.40 -24.25 -13.28
CA GLN A 12 -8.99 -23.84 -14.60
C GLN A 12 -8.35 -22.45 -14.51
N LEU A 13 -7.16 -22.32 -15.07
CA LEU A 13 -6.47 -21.04 -15.18
C LEU A 13 -6.63 -20.52 -16.60
N TYR A 14 -7.08 -19.26 -16.72
CA TYR A 14 -7.27 -18.59 -17.98
C TYR A 14 -6.33 -17.39 -18.12
N ASP A 15 -5.77 -17.21 -19.32
CA ASP A 15 -5.17 -15.95 -19.69
C ASP A 15 -6.28 -14.98 -20.17
N ILE A 16 -6.37 -13.83 -19.51
CA ILE A 16 -7.30 -12.76 -19.82
C ILE A 16 -6.58 -11.51 -20.36
N SER A 17 -5.29 -11.61 -20.66
CA SER A 17 -4.47 -10.48 -21.13
C SER A 17 -4.77 -10.02 -22.57
N GLY A 18 -5.67 -10.71 -23.26
CA GLY A 18 -6.10 -10.35 -24.63
C GLY A 18 -7.61 -10.15 -24.71
N ASP A 19 -8.09 -9.88 -25.93
CA ASP A 19 -9.52 -9.74 -26.22
C ASP A 19 -10.32 -11.06 -26.09
N LYS A 20 -9.63 -12.15 -25.85
CA LYS A 20 -10.22 -13.48 -25.70
C LYS A 20 -9.66 -14.17 -24.47
N MET A 21 -10.55 -14.74 -23.69
CA MET A 21 -10.17 -15.62 -22.58
C MET A 21 -9.61 -16.93 -23.17
N GLN A 22 -8.34 -17.22 -22.87
CA GLN A 22 -7.67 -18.44 -23.32
C GLN A 22 -7.37 -19.32 -22.11
N LEU A 23 -7.83 -20.58 -22.15
CA LEU A 23 -7.47 -21.56 -21.15
C LEU A 23 -5.97 -21.87 -21.24
N ILE A 24 -5.24 -21.58 -20.15
CA ILE A 24 -3.81 -21.88 -20.05
C ILE A 24 -3.60 -23.26 -19.46
N LEU A 25 -4.39 -23.60 -18.47
CA LEU A 25 -4.23 -24.83 -17.71
C LEU A 25 -5.55 -25.32 -17.14
N ASP A 26 -5.75 -26.62 -17.25
CA ASP A 26 -6.86 -27.33 -16.63
C ASP A 26 -6.28 -28.26 -15.54
N PHE A 27 -6.69 -27.99 -14.30
CA PHE A 27 -6.27 -28.81 -13.17
C PHE A 27 -7.34 -29.84 -12.87
N PRO A 28 -7.06 -31.10 -13.01
CA PRO A 28 -8.03 -32.16 -12.68
C PRO A 28 -8.34 -32.21 -11.17
N THR A 29 -7.41 -31.79 -10.32
CA THR A 29 -7.61 -31.75 -8.86
C THR A 29 -6.80 -30.63 -8.21
N ILE A 30 -7.44 -29.86 -7.31
CA ILE A 30 -6.75 -28.93 -6.43
C ILE A 30 -6.26 -29.75 -5.23
N GLY A 31 -4.98 -30.01 -5.13
CA GLY A 31 -4.45 -30.74 -3.96
C GLY A 31 -3.15 -31.44 -4.19
N GLU A 32 -2.70 -31.51 -5.42
CA GLU A 32 -1.37 -32.07 -5.70
C GLU A 32 -0.32 -30.95 -5.76
N PRO A 33 0.58 -30.85 -4.77
CA PRO A 33 1.54 -29.73 -4.67
C PRO A 33 2.43 -29.53 -5.89
N HIS A 34 2.74 -30.60 -6.59
CA HIS A 34 3.57 -30.55 -7.80
C HIS A 34 2.86 -29.86 -8.98
N TYR A 35 1.54 -29.93 -9.06
CA TYR A 35 0.79 -29.20 -10.08
C TYR A 35 0.85 -27.68 -9.84
N ALA A 36 0.65 -27.26 -8.60
CA ALA A 36 0.74 -25.85 -8.26
C ALA A 36 2.13 -25.26 -8.58
N GLN A 37 3.20 -26.02 -8.33
CA GLN A 37 4.56 -25.61 -8.67
C GLN A 37 4.81 -25.57 -10.18
N ALA A 38 4.33 -26.56 -10.92
CA ALA A 38 4.49 -26.61 -12.37
C ALA A 38 3.74 -25.45 -13.04
N VAL A 39 2.53 -25.14 -12.58
CA VAL A 39 1.73 -24.02 -13.07
C VAL A 39 2.37 -22.68 -12.74
N ALA A 40 2.80 -22.48 -11.51
CA ALA A 40 3.48 -21.25 -11.12
C ALA A 40 4.74 -21.03 -11.99
N ALA A 41 5.52 -22.08 -12.24
CA ALA A 41 6.70 -22.01 -13.10
C ALA A 41 6.35 -21.68 -14.54
N ASP A 42 5.29 -22.26 -15.10
CA ASP A 42 4.85 -22.03 -16.48
C ASP A 42 4.24 -20.63 -16.65
N VAL A 43 3.41 -20.19 -15.72
CA VAL A 43 2.86 -18.84 -15.68
C VAL A 43 3.98 -17.81 -15.60
N ILE A 44 4.95 -17.99 -14.72
CA ILE A 44 6.10 -17.09 -14.59
C ILE A 44 6.93 -17.06 -15.88
N LYS A 45 7.15 -18.22 -16.52
CA LYS A 45 7.94 -18.34 -17.73
C LYS A 45 7.26 -17.71 -18.95
N ASN A 46 5.94 -17.86 -19.07
CA ASN A 46 5.18 -17.46 -20.26
C ASN A 46 4.50 -16.11 -20.12
N ARG A 47 4.41 -15.60 -18.89
CA ARG A 47 3.81 -14.31 -18.59
C ARG A 47 4.81 -13.20 -18.93
N SER A 48 4.46 -12.36 -19.86
CA SER A 48 5.18 -11.09 -20.03
C SER A 48 4.83 -10.20 -18.83
N VAL A 49 5.68 -10.21 -17.82
CA VAL A 49 5.53 -9.32 -16.68
C VAL A 49 5.69 -7.89 -17.17
N LYS A 50 4.60 -7.13 -17.19
CA LYS A 50 4.67 -5.70 -17.44
C LYS A 50 5.19 -5.05 -16.17
N PHE A 51 6.41 -4.60 -16.18
CA PHE A 51 6.93 -3.75 -15.11
C PHE A 51 6.39 -2.34 -15.30
N PHE A 52 5.81 -1.81 -14.22
CA PHE A 52 5.36 -0.42 -14.21
C PHE A 52 6.54 0.49 -13.90
N LYS A 53 6.74 1.47 -14.75
CA LYS A 53 7.79 2.47 -14.54
C LYS A 53 7.20 3.64 -13.75
N ILE A 54 7.60 3.74 -12.49
CA ILE A 54 7.21 4.86 -11.62
C ILE A 54 7.58 6.22 -12.23
N GLU A 55 8.62 6.26 -13.03
CA GLU A 55 9.08 7.48 -13.73
C GLU A 55 8.05 8.00 -14.75
N GLU A 56 7.20 7.12 -15.27
CA GLU A 56 6.13 7.48 -16.21
C GLU A 56 4.87 7.99 -15.48
N ASN A 57 4.83 7.91 -14.15
CA ASN A 57 3.72 8.40 -13.36
C ASN A 57 3.70 9.93 -13.38
N ALA A 58 2.67 10.50 -14.02
CA ALA A 58 2.49 11.94 -14.17
C ALA A 58 1.88 12.62 -12.94
N HIS A 59 1.59 11.89 -11.85
CA HIS A 59 1.00 12.47 -10.66
C HIS A 59 1.96 13.49 -10.00
N PRO A 60 1.51 14.71 -9.65
CA PRO A 60 2.40 15.77 -9.17
C PRO A 60 3.06 15.47 -7.82
N TYR A 61 2.50 14.55 -7.06
CA TYR A 61 2.96 14.18 -5.73
C TYR A 61 3.54 12.76 -5.65
N VAL A 62 4.02 12.22 -6.76
CA VAL A 62 4.60 10.87 -6.80
C VAL A 62 5.85 10.77 -5.92
N ALA A 63 5.94 9.70 -5.12
CA ALA A 63 7.16 9.31 -4.42
C ALA A 63 7.82 8.17 -5.22
N LYS A 64 8.92 8.48 -5.93
CA LYS A 64 9.61 7.53 -6.84
C LYS A 64 10.38 6.42 -6.14
N GLY A 65 10.38 6.40 -4.83
CA GLY A 65 11.05 5.41 -3.98
C GLY A 65 10.87 5.74 -2.51
N GLU A 66 11.14 4.80 -1.62
CA GLU A 66 11.01 4.98 -0.17
C GLU A 66 11.86 6.15 0.36
N ALA A 67 13.03 6.38 -0.23
CA ALA A 67 13.90 7.51 0.13
C ALA A 67 13.28 8.88 -0.18
N ASN A 68 12.24 8.93 -1.01
CA ASN A 68 11.50 10.14 -1.33
C ASN A 68 10.29 10.37 -0.41
N SER A 69 10.04 9.45 0.51
CA SER A 69 8.99 9.60 1.51
C SER A 69 9.28 10.80 2.41
N LYS A 70 8.28 11.63 2.62
CA LYS A 70 8.41 12.84 3.44
C LYS A 70 7.05 13.31 3.92
N VAL A 71 7.07 14.12 4.97
CA VAL A 71 5.89 14.81 5.48
C VAL A 71 6.20 16.30 5.53
N VAL A 72 5.36 17.11 4.91
CA VAL A 72 5.56 18.56 4.78
C VAL A 72 4.31 19.29 5.26
N ARG A 73 4.51 20.37 6.03
CA ARG A 73 3.45 21.26 6.46
C ARG A 73 3.51 22.59 5.70
N GLU A 74 2.39 23.00 5.16
CA GLU A 74 2.18 24.28 4.50
C GLU A 74 0.95 24.97 5.12
N GLY A 75 1.18 25.80 6.13
CA GLY A 75 0.09 26.38 6.93
C GLY A 75 -0.69 25.30 7.70
N ASN A 76 -1.98 25.15 7.40
CA ASN A 76 -2.84 24.11 7.94
C ASN A 76 -2.90 22.85 7.06
N LYS A 77 -2.17 22.81 5.96
CA LYS A 77 -2.09 21.63 5.09
C LYS A 77 -0.88 20.78 5.45
N VAL A 78 -1.10 19.48 5.53
CA VAL A 78 -0.05 18.48 5.76
C VAL A 78 -0.05 17.53 4.58
N HIS A 79 1.03 17.53 3.82
CA HIS A 79 1.25 16.63 2.69
C HIS A 79 2.15 15.48 3.11
N VAL A 80 1.64 14.26 3.02
CA VAL A 80 2.34 13.00 3.29
C VAL A 80 2.65 12.34 1.96
N TYR A 81 3.91 12.34 1.56
CA TYR A 81 4.40 11.61 0.39
C TYR A 81 4.77 10.21 0.85
N MET A 82 3.94 9.25 0.52
CA MET A 82 4.00 7.89 1.04
C MET A 82 4.21 6.89 -0.10
N THR A 83 4.96 5.86 0.19
CA THR A 83 5.07 4.69 -0.68
C THR A 83 4.43 3.47 -0.04
N SER A 84 3.94 2.56 -0.85
CA SER A 84 3.45 1.25 -0.47
C SER A 84 4.22 0.16 -1.20
N VAL A 85 4.69 -0.81 -0.45
CA VAL A 85 5.37 -2.04 -0.92
C VAL A 85 4.97 -3.16 0.03
N ARG A 86 4.90 -4.38 -0.43
CA ARG A 86 4.70 -5.54 0.45
C ARG A 86 5.78 -5.62 1.53
N SER A 87 5.54 -5.46 2.80
CA SER A 87 4.28 -5.38 3.54
C SER A 87 4.29 -4.13 4.43
N HIS A 88 4.65 -2.97 3.90
CA HIS A 88 4.77 -1.75 4.69
C HIS A 88 4.45 -0.49 3.89
N PHE A 89 4.10 0.56 4.64
CA PHE A 89 4.08 1.94 4.14
C PHE A 89 5.37 2.66 4.56
N SER A 90 5.77 3.64 3.78
CA SER A 90 6.84 4.56 4.15
C SER A 90 6.41 6.00 3.81
N PRO A 91 6.22 6.88 4.80
CA PRO A 91 6.33 6.65 6.26
C PRO A 91 5.18 5.80 6.80
N ASP A 92 5.41 5.14 7.93
CA ASP A 92 4.41 4.34 8.66
C ASP A 92 3.90 5.03 9.92
N ASN A 93 4.71 5.87 10.57
CA ASN A 93 4.31 6.63 11.75
C ASN A 93 4.52 8.13 11.55
N ILE A 94 3.47 8.90 11.84
CA ILE A 94 3.44 10.34 11.63
C ILE A 94 2.96 11.01 12.92
N GLU A 95 3.72 11.98 13.40
CA GLU A 95 3.38 12.79 14.58
C GLU A 95 3.32 14.27 14.23
N GLY A 96 2.62 15.05 15.06
CA GLY A 96 2.53 16.50 14.92
C GLY A 96 1.44 16.98 13.98
N VAL A 97 0.62 16.10 13.44
CA VAL A 97 -0.68 16.46 12.85
C VAL A 97 -1.56 17.04 13.96
N ARG A 98 -2.38 18.03 13.65
CA ARG A 98 -3.26 18.72 14.61
C ARG A 98 -4.71 18.59 14.21
N VAL A 99 -5.59 18.69 15.17
CA VAL A 99 -7.02 18.84 14.90
C VAL A 99 -7.25 20.05 13.99
N GLY A 100 -8.01 19.84 12.92
CA GLY A 100 -8.31 20.85 11.90
C GLY A 100 -7.28 21.00 10.78
N ASP A 101 -6.18 20.26 10.81
CA ASP A 101 -5.26 20.20 9.66
C ASP A 101 -5.94 19.50 8.48
N GLU A 102 -5.70 19.98 7.28
CA GLU A 102 -6.03 19.27 6.05
C GLU A 102 -4.89 18.31 5.68
N VAL A 103 -5.06 17.02 5.94
CA VAL A 103 -4.03 16.01 5.68
C VAL A 103 -4.27 15.37 4.32
N TYR A 104 -3.25 15.38 3.47
CA TYR A 104 -3.26 14.78 2.14
C TYR A 104 -2.25 13.63 2.10
N PHE A 105 -2.73 12.40 2.07
CA PHE A 105 -1.89 11.22 1.86
C PHE A 105 -1.76 10.96 0.37
N HIS A 106 -0.58 11.20 -0.19
CA HIS A 106 -0.24 10.87 -1.57
C HIS A 106 0.50 9.54 -1.56
N VAL A 107 -0.23 8.46 -1.82
CA VAL A 107 0.30 7.10 -1.71
C VAL A 107 0.66 6.58 -3.09
N THR A 108 1.94 6.22 -3.28
CA THR A 108 2.47 5.64 -4.50
C THR A 108 2.73 4.15 -4.31
N ASN A 109 2.14 3.31 -5.13
CA ASN A 109 2.43 1.88 -5.13
C ASN A 109 3.69 1.60 -5.95
N LEU A 110 4.75 1.11 -5.28
CA LEU A 110 6.05 0.81 -5.88
C LEU A 110 6.19 -0.64 -6.39
N GLU A 111 5.12 -1.44 -6.27
CA GLU A 111 5.17 -2.81 -6.76
C GLU A 111 5.46 -2.88 -8.26
N GLN A 112 6.22 -3.87 -8.63
CA GLN A 112 6.56 -4.14 -10.02
C GLN A 112 5.65 -5.22 -10.63
N ASP A 113 5.01 -6.02 -9.78
CA ASP A 113 4.04 -7.01 -10.19
C ASP A 113 2.68 -6.36 -10.39
N TRP A 114 2.14 -6.44 -11.59
CA TRP A 114 0.90 -5.76 -11.99
C TRP A 114 -0.35 -6.20 -11.20
N ASP A 115 -0.29 -7.33 -10.54
CA ASP A 115 -1.38 -7.94 -9.77
C ASP A 115 -1.24 -7.76 -8.25
N VAL A 116 -0.45 -6.79 -7.82
CA VAL A 116 -0.27 -6.47 -6.40
C VAL A 116 -0.75 -5.04 -6.10
N PRO A 117 -2.08 -4.83 -6.06
CA PRO A 117 -2.62 -3.57 -5.57
C PRO A 117 -2.38 -3.43 -4.07
N HIS A 118 -2.42 -2.19 -3.59
CA HIS A 118 -2.47 -1.89 -2.16
C HIS A 118 -3.70 -1.04 -1.86
N GLY A 119 -4.38 -1.39 -0.79
CA GLY A 119 -5.37 -0.51 -0.21
C GLY A 119 -4.75 0.50 0.74
N PHE A 120 -5.41 1.61 0.99
CA PHE A 120 -5.00 2.57 2.02
C PHE A 120 -6.21 3.20 2.67
N ALA A 121 -6.28 3.14 3.98
CA ALA A 121 -7.29 3.84 4.76
C ALA A 121 -6.73 4.36 6.09
N VAL A 122 -7.42 5.36 6.65
CA VAL A 122 -7.19 5.89 8.00
C VAL A 122 -8.39 5.50 8.87
N LYS A 123 -8.18 4.66 9.87
CA LYS A 123 -9.27 4.15 10.71
C LYS A 123 -9.96 5.28 11.47
N GLY A 124 -11.28 5.35 11.34
CA GLY A 124 -12.12 6.36 12.00
C GLY A 124 -12.06 7.75 11.36
N ALA A 125 -11.38 7.92 10.23
CA ALA A 125 -11.26 9.20 9.55
C ALA A 125 -12.41 9.45 8.56
N SER A 126 -12.76 8.46 7.77
CA SER A 126 -13.89 8.48 6.82
C SER A 126 -14.12 7.06 6.32
N ASN A 127 -15.19 6.85 5.58
CA ASN A 127 -15.42 5.59 4.86
C ASN A 127 -14.64 5.53 3.52
N ALA A 128 -13.79 6.53 3.25
CA ALA A 128 -13.01 6.56 2.04
C ALA A 128 -11.74 5.72 2.20
N GLU A 129 -11.50 4.87 1.22
CA GLU A 129 -10.26 4.13 1.06
C GLU A 129 -9.73 4.32 -0.35
N LEU A 130 -8.45 4.12 -0.55
CA LEU A 130 -7.81 4.08 -1.86
C LEU A 130 -7.54 2.63 -2.24
N LEU A 131 -7.75 2.31 -3.51
CA LEU A 131 -7.20 1.12 -4.14
C LEU A 131 -6.17 1.59 -5.17
N ILE A 132 -4.91 1.29 -4.93
CA ILE A 132 -3.78 1.85 -5.67
C ILE A 132 -3.10 0.73 -6.46
N MET A 133 -3.22 0.78 -7.77
CA MET A 133 -2.58 -0.20 -8.65
C MET A 133 -1.07 0.02 -8.69
N PRO A 134 -0.27 -1.01 -9.05
CA PRO A 134 1.18 -0.87 -9.22
C PRO A 134 1.54 0.29 -10.14
N GLY A 135 2.47 1.12 -9.71
CA GLY A 135 2.90 2.33 -10.43
C GLY A 135 1.99 3.55 -10.28
N GLU A 136 0.81 3.42 -9.69
CA GLU A 136 -0.08 4.55 -9.46
C GLU A 136 0.27 5.35 -8.22
N THR A 137 -0.15 6.61 -8.23
CA THR A 137 -0.23 7.48 -7.04
C THR A 137 -1.64 7.99 -6.91
N GLN A 138 -2.22 7.83 -5.73
CA GLN A 138 -3.54 8.35 -5.41
C GLN A 138 -3.48 9.20 -4.14
N THR A 139 -4.44 10.10 -3.98
CA THR A 139 -4.50 11.02 -2.85
C THR A 139 -5.77 10.84 -2.04
N LEU A 140 -5.61 10.61 -0.73
CA LEU A 140 -6.69 10.65 0.24
C LEU A 140 -6.58 11.95 1.06
N LYS A 141 -7.66 12.74 1.08
CA LYS A 141 -7.79 13.92 1.95
C LYS A 141 -8.50 13.53 3.23
N TRP A 142 -7.97 13.96 4.36
CA TRP A 142 -8.56 13.77 5.68
C TRP A 142 -8.40 15.03 6.54
N VAL A 143 -9.44 15.35 7.31
CA VAL A 143 -9.41 16.43 8.32
C VAL A 143 -9.76 15.83 9.68
N PRO A 144 -8.78 15.66 10.60
CA PRO A 144 -9.06 15.13 11.92
C PRO A 144 -9.86 16.13 12.78
N GLU A 145 -10.97 15.67 13.31
CA GLU A 145 -11.84 16.46 14.19
C GLU A 145 -11.48 16.31 15.68
N LYS A 146 -10.77 15.26 16.04
CA LYS A 146 -10.38 14.95 17.42
C LYS A 146 -8.92 14.57 17.51
N SER A 147 -8.29 14.92 18.63
CA SER A 147 -6.95 14.41 18.96
C SER A 147 -7.00 12.92 19.29
N GLY A 148 -5.94 12.19 18.96
CA GLY A 148 -5.87 10.76 19.21
C GLY A 148 -4.86 10.06 18.33
N MET A 149 -4.88 8.73 18.39
CA MET A 149 -4.07 7.85 17.57
C MET A 149 -4.96 7.22 16.49
N TYR A 150 -4.61 7.43 15.26
CA TYR A 150 -5.37 6.95 14.09
C TYR A 150 -4.53 5.94 13.32
N PRO A 151 -4.88 4.64 13.40
CA PRO A 151 -4.22 3.64 12.57
C PRO A 151 -4.43 3.92 11.08
N ILE A 152 -3.36 3.75 10.31
CA ILE A 152 -3.38 3.62 8.85
C ILE A 152 -3.09 2.17 8.51
N TYR A 153 -3.70 1.63 7.49
CA TYR A 153 -3.57 0.22 7.16
C TYR A 153 -3.90 -0.07 5.69
N CYS A 154 -3.35 -1.16 5.20
CA CYS A 154 -3.71 -1.70 3.90
C CYS A 154 -5.09 -2.37 3.97
N THR A 155 -5.98 -2.06 3.04
CA THR A 155 -7.34 -2.62 3.01
C THR A 155 -7.48 -3.75 1.99
N ASP A 156 -6.50 -3.94 1.11
CA ASP A 156 -6.52 -4.96 0.07
C ASP A 156 -5.44 -6.02 0.29
N PHE A 157 -5.78 -7.29 0.09
CA PHE A 157 -4.86 -8.40 0.33
C PHE A 157 -3.70 -8.39 -0.68
N CYS A 158 -2.51 -8.02 -0.21
CA CYS A 158 -1.32 -7.84 -1.03
C CYS A 158 -0.23 -8.91 -0.81
N SER A 159 -0.25 -9.60 0.34
CA SER A 159 0.75 -10.63 0.69
C SER A 159 0.35 -11.42 1.93
N ALA A 160 1.13 -12.46 2.27
CA ALA A 160 0.96 -13.20 3.52
C ALA A 160 1.13 -12.32 4.78
N LEU A 161 1.89 -11.22 4.67
CA LEU A 161 2.10 -10.24 5.75
C LEU A 161 1.21 -9.00 5.59
N HIS A 162 0.09 -9.12 4.89
CA HIS A 162 -0.84 -8.02 4.65
C HIS A 162 -1.27 -7.31 5.94
N GLN A 163 -1.53 -8.04 7.01
CA GLN A 163 -1.96 -7.47 8.29
C GLN A 163 -0.86 -6.71 9.04
N GLU A 164 0.39 -6.94 8.71
CA GLU A 164 1.53 -6.19 9.23
C GLU A 164 1.71 -4.82 8.54
N MET A 165 1.01 -4.62 7.41
CA MET A 165 1.08 -3.40 6.62
C MET A 165 0.19 -2.31 7.23
N GLN A 166 0.67 -1.72 8.31
CA GLN A 166 -0.02 -0.73 9.11
C GLN A 166 0.94 0.31 9.70
N GLY A 167 0.38 1.40 10.19
CA GLY A 167 1.10 2.46 10.87
C GLY A 167 0.14 3.35 11.64
N TYR A 168 0.61 4.55 12.04
CA TYR A 168 -0.19 5.46 12.87
C TYR A 168 0.00 6.91 12.50
N VAL A 169 -1.08 7.66 12.62
CA VAL A 169 -1.03 9.12 12.67
C VAL A 169 -1.44 9.58 14.06
N ARG A 170 -0.54 10.26 14.75
CA ARG A 170 -0.84 10.90 16.04
C ARG A 170 -1.32 12.33 15.82
N VAL A 171 -2.57 12.56 16.15
CA VAL A 171 -3.21 13.87 16.06
C VAL A 171 -3.16 14.56 17.43
N SER A 172 -2.53 15.71 17.47
CA SER A 172 -2.46 16.57 18.65
C SER A 172 -3.63 17.55 18.69
N PRO A 173 -3.97 18.13 19.86
CA PRO A 173 -4.96 19.19 19.93
C PRO A 173 -4.66 20.37 19.00
N ALA A 174 -5.70 21.10 18.61
CA ALA A 174 -5.53 22.33 17.82
C ALA A 174 -4.58 23.31 18.54
N GLY A 175 -3.70 23.98 17.77
CA GLY A 175 -2.72 24.92 18.31
C GLY A 175 -1.53 24.29 19.04
N SER A 176 -1.42 22.97 19.07
CA SER A 176 -0.27 22.27 19.65
C SER A 176 1.04 22.61 18.95
N ASN A 177 2.13 22.71 19.72
CA ASN A 177 3.49 22.94 19.22
C ASN A 177 4.29 21.65 18.97
N VAL A 178 3.64 20.49 18.98
CA VAL A 178 4.31 19.23 18.64
C VAL A 178 4.89 19.32 17.22
N PRO A 179 6.19 19.08 17.04
CA PRO A 179 6.82 19.13 15.72
C PRO A 179 6.26 18.04 14.82
N LEU A 180 6.16 18.34 13.53
CA LEU A 180 5.80 17.35 12.53
C LEU A 180 7.01 16.44 12.28
N THR A 181 6.86 15.18 12.62
CA THR A 181 7.89 14.14 12.47
C THR A 181 7.29 12.88 11.88
N PHE A 182 8.14 12.04 11.33
CA PHE A 182 7.72 10.74 10.80
C PHE A 182 8.85 9.71 10.95
N SER A 183 8.47 8.45 10.98
CA SER A 183 9.40 7.32 10.90
C SER A 183 9.00 6.37 9.79
N THR A 184 9.96 5.57 9.38
CA THR A 184 9.78 4.44 8.48
C THR A 184 10.25 3.20 9.22
N GLY A 185 9.50 2.11 9.17
CA GLY A 185 9.73 0.91 9.99
C GLY A 185 11.15 0.29 9.94
N LYS A 186 11.99 0.79 9.05
CA LYS A 186 13.40 0.37 8.93
C LYS A 186 14.42 1.32 9.56
N THR A 187 14.00 2.49 10.00
CA THR A 187 14.91 3.49 10.58
C THR A 187 14.42 3.93 11.95
N GLN A 188 15.19 3.60 12.98
CA GLN A 188 15.04 4.26 14.28
C GLN A 188 15.10 5.79 14.06
N PRO A 189 14.28 6.59 14.75
CA PRO A 189 14.32 8.05 14.63
C PRO A 189 15.76 8.51 14.87
N LYS A 190 16.40 9.11 13.87
CA LYS A 190 17.63 9.85 14.12
C LYS A 190 17.24 11.08 14.91
N GLU A 191 17.53 11.08 16.19
CA GLU A 191 17.50 12.28 16.99
C GLU A 191 18.37 13.33 16.31
N THR A 192 17.74 14.34 15.73
CA THR A 192 18.47 15.51 15.25
C THR A 192 18.95 16.25 16.49
N ALA A 193 20.22 16.02 16.83
CA ALA A 193 20.87 16.77 17.90
C ALA A 193 20.68 18.28 17.66
N PRO A 194 20.35 19.07 18.68
CA PRO A 194 20.23 20.51 18.54
C PRO A 194 21.57 21.06 18.09
N LYS A 195 21.57 21.78 16.97
CA LYS A 195 22.74 22.59 16.56
C LYS A 195 23.01 23.59 17.67
N LYS A 196 24.20 23.48 18.28
CA LYS A 196 24.76 24.50 19.16
C LYS A 196 25.07 25.77 18.38
#